data_3e9f744c2a540213a3245d97cb056b1a
#
_entry.id   3e9f744c2a540213a3245d97cb056b1a
#
_cell.length_a   1.000
_cell.length_b   1.000
_cell.length_c   1.000
_cell.angle_alpha   90.00
_cell.angle_beta   90.00
_cell.angle_gamma   90.00
#
_symmetry.space_group_name_H-M   'P 1'
#
loop_
_entity.id
_entity.type
_entity.pdbx_description
1 polymer ?
#
loop_
_entity_poly.entity_id
_entity_poly.type
_entity_poly.pdbx_seq_one_letter_code
_entity_poly.pdbx_strand_id
1 'polypeptide(L)'
;MQTLYSSIINENMKKTVTLLGDYFFYCFTVLSLITVAGIVFTPAKGFLYEEFIKSLDPKGQKRAIEVFDQKLAAAGLSREIFNPMLLIRKRSRELLVLSDDILVATYPVGIGRATIGIKLNGKDQKTPEGQYYICRKDAENRFHLFLQINYPSPDDAKRGSVQQIIKAGDEERIEAAWESNSCPPTDTALGGPLGIHGFGAESSWTTDGSISLHNIHIEELFWNIATGTSVAILP
;
A
#
# COMPACT_ATOMS: atom_id res chain seq x y z
N MET A 1 -8.63 -75.07 34.92
CA MET A 1 -9.18 -74.87 33.56
C MET A 1 -9.75 -73.46 33.34
N GLN A 2 -10.45 -72.85 34.34
CA GLN A 2 -11.01 -71.50 34.22
C GLN A 2 -10.00 -70.35 34.12
N THR A 3 -8.84 -70.48 34.78
CA THR A 3 -7.80 -69.42 34.76
C THR A 3 -7.06 -69.30 33.40
N LEU A 4 -6.90 -70.42 32.67
CA LEU A 4 -6.27 -70.40 31.34
C LEU A 4 -7.20 -69.77 30.30
N TYR A 5 -8.51 -69.98 30.43
CA TYR A 5 -9.51 -69.44 29.49
C TYR A 5 -9.67 -67.91 29.63
N SER A 6 -9.62 -67.42 30.88
CA SER A 6 -9.68 -65.97 31.15
C SER A 6 -8.42 -65.25 30.67
N SER A 7 -7.25 -65.84 30.71
CA SER A 7 -6.00 -65.29 30.23
C SER A 7 -6.00 -65.12 28.69
N ILE A 8 -6.48 -66.17 27.97
CA ILE A 8 -6.56 -66.13 26.50
C ILE A 8 -7.55 -65.10 26.00
N ILE A 9 -8.70 -64.97 26.67
CA ILE A 9 -9.71 -63.92 26.33
C ILE A 9 -9.14 -62.52 26.54
N ASN A 10 -8.40 -62.29 27.63
CA ASN A 10 -7.86 -61.00 27.98
C ASN A 10 -6.72 -60.59 27.02
N GLU A 11 -5.91 -61.57 26.56
CA GLU A 11 -4.86 -61.31 25.58
C GLU A 11 -5.41 -61.03 24.17
N ASN A 12 -6.45 -61.75 23.76
CA ASN A 12 -7.15 -61.47 22.51
C ASN A 12 -7.88 -60.14 22.53
N MET A 13 -8.54 -59.75 23.64
CA MET A 13 -9.16 -58.45 23.80
C MET A 13 -8.11 -57.33 23.72
N LYS A 14 -6.96 -57.45 24.38
CA LYS A 14 -5.88 -56.46 24.28
C LYS A 14 -5.38 -56.30 22.86
N LYS A 15 -5.14 -57.41 22.13
CA LYS A 15 -4.73 -57.36 20.70
C LYS A 15 -5.77 -56.68 19.82
N THR A 16 -7.07 -56.97 20.07
CA THR A 16 -8.13 -56.33 19.29
C THR A 16 -8.25 -54.81 19.56
N VAL A 17 -8.09 -54.37 20.83
CA VAL A 17 -8.12 -52.95 21.22
C VAL A 17 -6.90 -52.21 20.60
N THR A 18 -5.73 -52.81 20.59
CA THR A 18 -4.53 -52.21 19.95
C THR A 18 -4.73 -52.09 18.45
N LEU A 19 -5.21 -53.13 17.77
CA LEU A 19 -5.51 -53.12 16.34
C LEU A 19 -6.56 -52.05 15.97
N LEU A 20 -7.60 -51.90 16.78
CA LEU A 20 -8.60 -50.87 16.58
C LEU A 20 -8.02 -49.44 16.77
N GLY A 21 -7.14 -49.25 17.76
CA GLY A 21 -6.41 -47.99 17.97
C GLY A 21 -5.54 -47.61 16.83
N ASP A 22 -4.73 -48.58 16.30
CA ASP A 22 -3.86 -48.39 15.16
C ASP A 22 -4.65 -48.08 13.88
N TYR A 23 -5.80 -48.73 13.68
CA TYR A 23 -6.67 -48.47 12.54
C TYR A 23 -7.33 -47.09 12.62
N PHE A 24 -7.74 -46.66 13.81
CA PHE A 24 -8.28 -45.32 14.02
C PHE A 24 -7.25 -44.25 13.78
N PHE A 25 -6.02 -44.45 14.25
CA PHE A 25 -4.92 -43.53 14.02
C PHE A 25 -4.55 -43.45 12.54
N TYR A 26 -4.52 -44.60 11.83
CA TYR A 26 -4.28 -44.64 10.39
C TYR A 26 -5.39 -43.94 9.59
N CYS A 27 -6.67 -44.16 9.91
CA CYS A 27 -7.78 -43.49 9.29
C CYS A 27 -7.75 -41.97 9.53
N PHE A 28 -7.37 -41.54 10.74
CA PHE A 28 -7.25 -40.13 11.08
C PHE A 28 -6.10 -39.46 10.30
N THR A 29 -4.95 -40.11 10.17
CA THR A 29 -3.82 -39.60 9.37
C THR A 29 -4.14 -39.54 7.88
N VAL A 30 -4.79 -40.57 7.33
CA VAL A 30 -5.22 -40.56 5.92
C VAL A 30 -6.28 -39.48 5.67
N LEU A 31 -7.23 -39.30 6.56
CA LEU A 31 -8.26 -38.25 6.44
C LEU A 31 -7.64 -36.86 6.54
N SER A 32 -6.66 -36.65 7.42
CA SER A 32 -5.93 -35.38 7.51
C SER A 32 -5.08 -35.11 6.27
N LEU A 33 -4.45 -36.11 5.68
CA LEU A 33 -3.71 -36.01 4.42
C LEU A 33 -4.65 -35.71 3.23
N ILE A 34 -5.85 -36.31 3.19
CA ILE A 34 -6.84 -36.04 2.15
C ILE A 34 -7.39 -34.61 2.29
N THR A 35 -7.65 -34.11 3.51
CA THR A 35 -8.09 -32.75 3.73
C THR A 35 -7.00 -31.75 3.36
N VAL A 36 -5.75 -32.00 3.71
CA VAL A 36 -4.61 -31.16 3.28
C VAL A 36 -4.44 -31.21 1.77
N ALA A 37 -4.51 -32.41 1.15
CA ALA A 37 -4.46 -32.54 -0.31
C ALA A 37 -5.66 -31.89 -1.00
N GLY A 38 -6.86 -31.98 -0.43
CA GLY A 38 -8.08 -31.29 -0.92
C GLY A 38 -7.92 -29.78 -0.88
N ILE A 39 -7.40 -29.23 0.20
CA ILE A 39 -7.07 -27.82 0.31
C ILE A 39 -6.00 -27.40 -0.71
N VAL A 40 -5.02 -28.28 -0.98
CA VAL A 40 -3.93 -28.04 -1.94
C VAL A 40 -4.39 -28.06 -3.39
N PHE A 41 -5.49 -28.74 -3.75
CA PHE A 41 -5.92 -28.95 -5.15
C PHE A 41 -7.27 -28.28 -5.52
N THR A 42 -7.91 -27.52 -4.63
CA THR A 42 -9.18 -26.81 -4.93
C THR A 42 -8.95 -25.32 -5.22
N PRO A 43 -9.88 -24.63 -5.94
CA PRO A 43 -9.86 -23.18 -6.12
C PRO A 43 -9.87 -22.38 -4.79
N ALA A 44 -10.34 -22.99 -3.70
CA ALA A 44 -10.23 -22.42 -2.34
C ALA A 44 -8.79 -22.27 -1.85
N LYS A 45 -7.84 -22.99 -2.46
CA LYS A 45 -6.40 -22.89 -2.20
C LYS A 45 -5.88 -21.46 -2.37
N GLY A 46 -6.29 -20.78 -3.44
CA GLY A 46 -5.89 -19.40 -3.69
C GLY A 46 -6.34 -18.48 -2.56
N PHE A 47 -7.59 -18.59 -2.14
CA PHE A 47 -8.16 -17.72 -1.10
C PHE A 47 -7.50 -17.92 0.27
N LEU A 48 -7.37 -19.16 0.74
CA LEU A 48 -6.75 -19.44 2.04
C LEU A 48 -5.24 -19.13 2.07
N TYR A 49 -4.56 -19.40 0.97
CA TYR A 49 -3.14 -19.04 0.83
C TYR A 49 -2.95 -17.53 0.81
N GLU A 50 -3.74 -16.79 0.04
CA GLU A 50 -3.72 -15.32 -0.01
C GLU A 50 -4.02 -14.71 1.36
N GLU A 51 -5.04 -15.19 2.08
CA GLU A 51 -5.35 -14.73 3.43
C GLU A 51 -4.24 -15.05 4.44
N PHE A 52 -3.60 -16.21 4.33
CA PHE A 52 -2.45 -16.56 5.17
C PHE A 52 -1.25 -15.66 4.87
N ILE A 53 -0.90 -15.44 3.60
CA ILE A 53 0.18 -14.51 3.22
C ILE A 53 -0.12 -13.10 3.67
N LYS A 54 -1.35 -12.60 3.51
CA LYS A 54 -1.76 -11.28 4.03
C LYS A 54 -1.63 -11.18 5.55
N SER A 55 -1.86 -12.26 6.30
CA SER A 55 -1.66 -12.28 7.74
C SER A 55 -0.19 -12.16 8.16
N LEU A 56 0.73 -12.61 7.31
CA LEU A 56 2.18 -12.52 7.53
C LEU A 56 2.77 -11.18 7.06
N ASP A 57 2.14 -10.53 6.09
CA ASP A 57 2.57 -9.25 5.52
C ASP A 57 1.36 -8.35 5.22
N PRO A 58 0.63 -7.91 6.27
CA PRO A 58 -0.65 -7.22 6.12
C PRO A 58 -0.56 -5.87 5.38
N LYS A 59 0.62 -5.27 5.32
CA LYS A 59 0.91 -4.02 4.58
C LYS A 59 1.75 -4.25 3.33
N GLY A 60 1.93 -5.51 2.90
CA GLY A 60 2.64 -5.87 1.68
C GLY A 60 4.13 -5.48 1.66
N GLN A 61 4.75 -5.25 2.82
CA GLN A 61 6.10 -4.69 2.91
C GLN A 61 7.16 -5.57 2.23
N LYS A 62 7.18 -6.86 2.58
CA LYS A 62 8.19 -7.78 2.06
C LYS A 62 8.05 -7.92 0.54
N ARG A 63 6.84 -8.18 0.06
CA ARG A 63 6.53 -8.29 -1.36
C ARG A 63 6.89 -6.99 -2.11
N ALA A 64 6.49 -5.84 -1.58
CA ALA A 64 6.73 -4.55 -2.20
C ALA A 64 8.23 -4.24 -2.35
N ILE A 65 9.05 -4.59 -1.37
CA ILE A 65 10.51 -4.44 -1.42
C ILE A 65 11.09 -5.34 -2.51
N GLU A 66 10.74 -6.63 -2.53
CA GLU A 66 11.24 -7.60 -3.51
C GLU A 66 10.87 -7.20 -4.96
N VAL A 67 9.62 -6.81 -5.20
CA VAL A 67 9.14 -6.38 -6.53
C VAL A 67 9.84 -5.09 -6.96
N PHE A 68 10.05 -4.15 -6.06
CA PHE A 68 10.71 -2.90 -6.38
C PHE A 68 12.20 -3.09 -6.69
N ASP A 69 12.88 -4.00 -5.97
CA ASP A 69 14.27 -4.38 -6.28
C ASP A 69 14.42 -4.97 -7.69
N GLN A 70 13.45 -5.80 -8.11
CA GLN A 70 13.42 -6.32 -9.48
C GLN A 70 13.26 -5.20 -10.51
N LYS A 71 12.45 -4.17 -10.23
CA LYS A 71 12.28 -3.00 -11.10
C LYS A 71 13.54 -2.15 -11.17
N LEU A 72 14.23 -1.93 -10.03
CA LEU A 72 15.53 -1.25 -10.01
C LEU A 72 16.55 -2.01 -10.86
N ALA A 73 16.69 -3.31 -10.64
CA ALA A 73 17.63 -4.15 -11.41
C ALA A 73 17.30 -4.15 -12.91
N ALA A 74 16.02 -4.18 -13.29
CA ALA A 74 15.59 -4.08 -14.70
C ALA A 74 15.92 -2.72 -15.33
N ALA A 75 15.95 -1.66 -14.52
CA ALA A 75 16.38 -0.32 -14.94
C ALA A 75 17.92 -0.12 -14.90
N GLY A 76 18.69 -1.16 -14.53
CA GLY A 76 20.14 -1.09 -14.37
C GLY A 76 20.60 -0.32 -13.12
N LEU A 77 19.74 -0.23 -12.11
CA LEU A 77 19.99 0.50 -10.87
C LEU A 77 20.14 -0.44 -9.69
N SER A 78 20.85 0.02 -8.65
CA SER A 78 20.85 -0.58 -7.32
C SER A 78 20.31 0.42 -6.29
N ARG A 79 20.02 -0.07 -5.08
CA ARG A 79 19.49 0.81 -4.00
C ARG A 79 20.46 1.92 -3.61
N GLU A 80 21.76 1.68 -3.73
CA GLU A 80 22.82 2.64 -3.36
C GLU A 80 22.85 3.86 -4.26
N ILE A 81 22.48 3.68 -5.55
CA ILE A 81 22.46 4.77 -6.54
C ILE A 81 21.05 5.25 -6.88
N PHE A 82 20.03 4.68 -6.21
CA PHE A 82 18.63 5.08 -6.43
C PHE A 82 18.34 6.43 -5.80
N ASN A 83 18.13 7.43 -6.65
CA ASN A 83 17.77 8.81 -6.29
C ASN A 83 16.37 9.14 -6.80
N PRO A 84 15.29 8.84 -6.02
CA PRO A 84 13.93 8.89 -6.50
C PRO A 84 13.38 10.30 -6.71
N MET A 85 12.61 10.43 -7.79
CA MET A 85 11.66 11.51 -8.03
C MET A 85 10.32 10.90 -8.50
N LEU A 86 9.20 11.42 -8.01
CA LEU A 86 7.86 11.05 -8.47
C LEU A 86 7.34 12.10 -9.44
N LEU A 87 6.99 11.67 -10.65
CA LEU A 87 6.39 12.54 -11.66
C LEU A 87 4.94 12.10 -11.92
N ILE A 88 3.98 12.93 -11.55
CA ILE A 88 2.55 12.68 -11.81
C ILE A 88 2.12 13.51 -13.03
N ARG A 89 1.56 12.82 -14.04
CA ARG A 89 0.96 13.44 -15.22
C ARG A 89 -0.55 13.30 -15.13
N LYS A 90 -1.25 14.38 -14.87
CA LYS A 90 -2.70 14.38 -14.66
C LYS A 90 -3.45 13.95 -15.92
N ARG A 91 -3.00 14.41 -17.09
CA ARG A 91 -3.66 14.14 -18.38
C ARG A 91 -3.62 12.67 -18.77
N SER A 92 -2.47 12.01 -18.61
CA SER A 92 -2.31 10.58 -18.88
C SER A 92 -2.72 9.69 -17.70
N ARG A 93 -2.97 10.27 -16.53
CA ARG A 93 -3.26 9.57 -15.28
C ARG A 93 -2.19 8.55 -14.92
N GLU A 94 -0.95 8.99 -14.90
CA GLU A 94 0.21 8.17 -14.62
C GLU A 94 1.06 8.80 -13.52
N LEU A 95 1.63 7.95 -12.68
CA LEU A 95 2.72 8.26 -11.78
C LEU A 95 3.95 7.49 -12.24
N LEU A 96 5.01 8.22 -12.56
CA LEU A 96 6.31 7.68 -12.93
C LEU A 96 7.25 7.80 -11.74
N VAL A 97 8.00 6.74 -11.47
CA VAL A 97 9.13 6.74 -10.55
C VAL A 97 10.39 6.87 -11.40
N LEU A 98 11.10 7.94 -11.21
CA LEU A 98 12.36 8.22 -11.89
C LEU A 98 13.50 8.13 -10.88
N SER A 99 14.68 7.73 -11.31
CA SER A 99 15.93 7.90 -10.61
C SER A 99 16.84 8.73 -11.53
N ASP A 100 17.06 9.98 -11.15
CA ASP A 100 17.55 11.00 -12.06
C ASP A 100 16.67 11.02 -13.34
N ASP A 101 17.19 10.68 -14.52
CA ASP A 101 16.39 10.61 -15.76
C ASP A 101 15.98 9.18 -16.15
N ILE A 102 16.27 8.17 -15.33
CA ILE A 102 15.98 6.75 -15.62
C ILE A 102 14.61 6.39 -15.12
N LEU A 103 13.74 5.89 -15.99
CA LEU A 103 12.41 5.39 -15.62
C LEU A 103 12.53 4.03 -14.91
N VAL A 104 12.10 3.96 -13.66
CA VAL A 104 12.06 2.73 -12.83
C VAL A 104 10.71 2.05 -12.88
N ALA A 105 9.62 2.82 -12.77
CA ALA A 105 8.28 2.27 -12.76
C ALA A 105 7.24 3.29 -13.23
N THR A 106 6.11 2.78 -13.75
CA THR A 106 4.92 3.58 -14.09
C THR A 106 3.70 2.94 -13.48
N TYR A 107 2.85 3.75 -12.85
CA TYR A 107 1.61 3.30 -12.21
C TYR A 107 0.42 4.13 -12.68
N PRO A 108 -0.73 3.51 -12.98
CA PRO A 108 -1.97 4.24 -13.23
C PRO A 108 -2.46 4.90 -11.95
N VAL A 109 -3.02 6.12 -12.05
CA VAL A 109 -3.49 6.90 -10.90
C VAL A 109 -4.91 7.43 -11.09
N GLY A 110 -5.65 7.46 -9.97
CA GLY A 110 -6.83 8.31 -9.83
C GLY A 110 -6.41 9.71 -9.34
N ILE A 111 -7.11 10.74 -9.81
CA ILE A 111 -6.87 12.15 -9.47
C ILE A 111 -8.17 12.85 -9.07
N GLY A 112 -8.08 14.12 -8.68
CA GLY A 112 -9.25 14.95 -8.36
C GLY A 112 -10.31 14.94 -9.47
N ARG A 113 -11.59 15.03 -9.08
CA ARG A 113 -12.74 14.99 -10.03
C ARG A 113 -12.69 16.12 -11.04
N ALA A 114 -12.29 17.31 -10.61
CA ALA A 114 -12.08 18.43 -11.49
C ALA A 114 -10.65 18.38 -12.04
N THR A 115 -10.51 17.95 -13.30
CA THR A 115 -9.20 17.63 -13.89
C THR A 115 -8.51 18.85 -14.52
N ILE A 116 -9.25 19.92 -14.81
CA ILE A 116 -8.74 21.07 -15.56
C ILE A 116 -8.40 22.24 -14.63
N GLY A 117 -7.22 22.81 -14.83
CA GLY A 117 -6.72 24.01 -14.15
C GLY A 117 -6.15 23.74 -12.77
N ILE A 118 -5.49 24.75 -12.23
CA ILE A 118 -4.81 24.71 -10.94
C ILE A 118 -5.78 24.62 -9.78
N LYS A 119 -5.32 24.03 -8.68
CA LYS A 119 -6.06 24.00 -7.40
C LYS A 119 -6.00 25.37 -6.74
N LEU A 120 -7.17 25.85 -6.29
CA LEU A 120 -7.31 27.17 -5.65
C LEU A 120 -7.81 27.09 -4.21
N ASN A 121 -8.59 26.07 -3.86
CA ASN A 121 -9.12 25.91 -2.50
C ASN A 121 -9.40 24.44 -2.16
N GLY A 122 -9.72 24.16 -0.90
CA GLY A 122 -9.96 22.81 -0.39
C GLY A 122 -11.20 22.12 -0.95
N LYS A 123 -12.13 22.84 -1.60
CA LYS A 123 -13.42 22.30 -2.09
C LYS A 123 -13.50 22.16 -3.61
N ASP A 124 -12.47 22.56 -4.33
CA ASP A 124 -12.47 22.57 -5.81
C ASP A 124 -12.26 21.19 -6.46
N GLN A 125 -12.01 20.16 -5.64
CA GLN A 125 -11.83 18.77 -6.09
C GLN A 125 -10.71 18.58 -7.11
N LYS A 126 -9.73 19.47 -7.12
CA LYS A 126 -8.58 19.42 -8.04
C LYS A 126 -7.34 18.84 -7.37
N THR A 127 -6.60 18.02 -8.12
CA THR A 127 -5.22 17.69 -7.78
C THR A 127 -4.33 18.88 -8.10
N PRO A 128 -3.49 19.35 -7.16
CA PRO A 128 -2.63 20.51 -7.40
C PRO A 128 -1.61 20.24 -8.50
N GLU A 129 -1.09 21.28 -9.09
CA GLU A 129 0.01 21.27 -10.05
C GLU A 129 1.18 22.04 -9.46
N GLY A 130 2.40 21.54 -9.63
CA GLY A 130 3.60 22.18 -9.07
C GLY A 130 4.65 21.19 -8.61
N GLN A 131 5.61 21.74 -7.85
CA GLN A 131 6.69 20.96 -7.23
C GLN A 131 6.42 20.80 -5.75
N TYR A 132 6.54 19.59 -5.27
CA TYR A 132 6.29 19.17 -3.89
C TYR A 132 7.35 18.18 -3.44
N TYR A 133 7.26 17.72 -2.20
CA TYR A 133 8.01 16.55 -1.69
C TYR A 133 7.13 15.75 -0.72
N ILE A 134 7.51 14.50 -0.46
CA ILE A 134 6.86 13.67 0.57
C ILE A 134 7.28 14.18 1.94
N CYS A 135 6.36 14.78 2.69
CA CYS A 135 6.64 15.33 4.01
C CYS A 135 6.31 14.35 5.16
N ARG A 136 5.43 13.38 4.93
CA ARG A 136 5.03 12.40 5.94
C ARG A 136 4.57 11.08 5.31
N LYS A 137 4.82 9.98 6.03
CA LYS A 137 4.31 8.64 5.72
C LYS A 137 3.38 8.20 6.84
N ASP A 138 2.21 7.66 6.50
CA ASP A 138 1.21 7.19 7.46
C ASP A 138 0.74 5.78 7.06
N ALA A 139 1.19 4.78 7.83
CA ALA A 139 0.87 3.38 7.62
C ALA A 139 -0.50 2.97 8.18
N GLU A 140 -1.08 3.77 9.07
CA GLU A 140 -2.38 3.50 9.72
C GLU A 140 -3.52 4.35 9.12
N ASN A 141 -3.32 4.82 7.88
CA ASN A 141 -4.30 5.65 7.21
C ASN A 141 -5.54 4.84 6.78
N ARG A 142 -6.72 5.49 6.82
CA ARG A 142 -7.99 4.90 6.36
C ARG A 142 -7.99 4.46 4.89
N PHE A 143 -7.05 4.95 4.10
CA PHE A 143 -6.86 4.60 2.68
C PHE A 143 -5.72 3.59 2.48
N HIS A 144 -5.48 2.71 3.42
CA HIS A 144 -4.43 1.70 3.48
C HIS A 144 -3.07 2.27 3.86
N LEU A 145 -2.36 2.90 2.93
CA LEU A 145 -1.09 3.60 3.13
C LEU A 145 -1.20 5.00 2.53
N PHE A 146 -0.51 5.98 3.14
CA PHE A 146 -0.58 7.38 2.71
C PHE A 146 0.81 8.03 2.73
N LEU A 147 1.20 8.59 1.59
CA LEU A 147 2.38 9.43 1.41
C LEU A 147 1.88 10.87 1.29
N GLN A 148 2.01 11.65 2.35
CA GLN A 148 1.58 13.06 2.34
C GLN A 148 2.57 13.90 1.56
N ILE A 149 2.10 14.69 0.61
CA ILE A 149 2.86 15.76 -0.02
C ILE A 149 2.75 17.05 0.80
N ASN A 150 3.74 17.91 0.71
CA ASN A 150 3.81 19.19 1.40
C ASN A 150 2.97 20.29 0.73
N TYR A 151 1.77 19.94 0.27
CA TYR A 151 0.77 20.90 -0.21
C TYR A 151 0.06 21.56 0.99
N PRO A 152 -0.22 22.90 0.95
CA PRO A 152 0.07 23.85 -0.13
C PRO A 152 1.55 24.28 -0.17
N SER A 153 2.04 24.63 -1.37
CA SER A 153 3.35 25.24 -1.57
C SER A 153 3.34 26.73 -1.28
N PRO A 154 4.52 27.40 -1.14
CA PRO A 154 4.60 28.86 -1.07
C PRO A 154 3.92 29.57 -2.26
N ASP A 155 4.02 28.99 -3.46
CA ASP A 155 3.33 29.53 -4.64
C ASP A 155 1.81 29.39 -4.54
N ASP A 156 1.32 28.28 -3.96
CA ASP A 156 -0.11 28.12 -3.67
C ASP A 156 -0.59 29.13 -2.63
N ALA A 157 0.20 29.34 -1.58
CA ALA A 157 -0.08 30.32 -0.51
C ALA A 157 -0.12 31.74 -1.06
N LYS A 158 0.90 32.12 -1.84
CA LYS A 158 0.94 33.43 -2.48
C LYS A 158 -0.27 33.70 -3.38
N ARG A 159 -0.65 32.70 -4.20
CA ARG A 159 -1.88 32.80 -5.01
C ARG A 159 -3.12 32.94 -4.16
N GLY A 160 -3.22 32.17 -3.08
CA GLY A 160 -4.33 32.22 -2.14
C GLY A 160 -4.44 33.56 -1.42
N SER A 161 -3.31 34.17 -1.03
CA SER A 161 -3.21 35.48 -0.40
C SER A 161 -3.65 36.59 -1.37
N VAL A 162 -3.09 36.61 -2.59
CA VAL A 162 -3.47 37.63 -3.62
C VAL A 162 -4.95 37.54 -3.97
N GLN A 163 -5.53 36.36 -3.99
CA GLN A 163 -6.96 36.13 -4.27
C GLN A 163 -7.86 36.26 -3.05
N GLN A 164 -7.31 36.59 -1.88
CA GLN A 164 -8.02 36.70 -0.60
C GLN A 164 -8.77 35.41 -0.19
N ILE A 165 -8.22 34.24 -0.58
CA ILE A 165 -8.78 32.92 -0.23
C ILE A 165 -8.34 32.51 1.17
N ILE A 166 -7.07 32.77 1.55
CA ILE A 166 -6.51 32.49 2.86
C ILE A 166 -6.52 33.70 3.78
N LYS A 167 -6.42 33.43 5.07
CA LYS A 167 -6.39 34.49 6.09
C LYS A 167 -4.99 35.12 6.19
N ALA A 168 -4.94 36.30 6.75
CA ALA A 168 -3.67 36.93 7.15
C ALA A 168 -2.89 35.96 8.08
N GLY A 169 -1.59 35.78 7.81
CA GLY A 169 -0.70 34.89 8.55
C GLY A 169 -0.70 33.40 8.07
N ASP A 170 -1.62 33.00 7.20
CA ASP A 170 -1.59 31.64 6.65
C ASP A 170 -0.43 31.45 5.66
N GLU A 171 -0.08 32.48 4.89
CA GLU A 171 1.04 32.48 3.95
C GLU A 171 2.35 32.23 4.71
N GLU A 172 2.62 32.99 5.74
CA GLU A 172 3.81 32.85 6.59
C GLU A 172 3.90 31.48 7.28
N ARG A 173 2.74 30.93 7.73
CA ARG A 173 2.69 29.58 8.32
C ARG A 173 3.07 28.48 7.32
N ILE A 174 2.63 28.63 6.06
CA ILE A 174 2.94 27.70 4.99
C ILE A 174 4.42 27.81 4.61
N GLU A 175 4.93 29.02 4.42
CA GLU A 175 6.34 29.27 4.10
C GLU A 175 7.26 28.72 5.19
N ALA A 176 7.01 29.00 6.45
CA ALA A 176 7.77 28.47 7.58
C ALA A 176 7.80 26.93 7.62
N ALA A 177 6.68 26.28 7.28
CA ALA A 177 6.64 24.82 7.19
C ALA A 177 7.54 24.28 6.05
N TRP A 178 7.56 24.97 4.91
CA TRP A 178 8.42 24.61 3.78
C TRP A 178 9.89 24.81 4.10
N GLU A 179 10.28 25.93 4.71
CA GLU A 179 11.65 26.20 5.14
C GLU A 179 12.18 25.18 6.14
N SER A 180 11.30 24.70 7.04
CA SER A 180 11.64 23.65 8.03
C SER A 180 11.50 22.22 7.51
N ASN A 181 11.24 22.00 6.21
CA ASN A 181 10.97 20.70 5.61
C ASN A 181 9.87 19.91 6.31
N SER A 182 8.84 20.59 6.85
CA SER A 182 7.70 19.97 7.51
C SER A 182 6.44 20.00 6.65
N CYS A 183 5.40 19.25 7.06
CA CYS A 183 4.13 19.32 6.38
C CYS A 183 3.41 20.64 6.69
N PRO A 184 2.91 21.37 5.68
CA PRO A 184 2.18 22.59 5.86
C PRO A 184 0.87 22.43 6.66
N PRO A 185 0.33 23.51 7.24
CA PRO A 185 -0.93 23.47 7.96
C PRO A 185 -2.09 23.05 7.04
N THR A 186 -3.00 22.24 7.57
CA THR A 186 -4.15 21.68 6.83
C THR A 186 -5.46 22.40 7.14
N ASP A 187 -5.42 23.39 8.02
CA ASP A 187 -6.56 24.18 8.51
C ASP A 187 -6.78 25.48 7.70
N THR A 188 -6.05 25.66 6.61
CA THR A 188 -6.23 26.80 5.71
C THR A 188 -7.33 26.56 4.68
N ALA A 189 -7.85 27.61 4.07
CA ALA A 189 -8.86 27.51 3.02
C ALA A 189 -8.35 26.85 1.72
N LEU A 190 -7.01 26.70 1.56
CA LEU A 190 -6.41 25.92 0.46
C LEU A 190 -6.66 24.43 0.61
N GLY A 191 -6.94 23.97 1.84
CA GLY A 191 -7.23 22.56 2.13
C GLY A 191 -5.99 21.71 2.38
N GLY A 192 -6.16 20.42 2.43
CA GLY A 192 -5.19 19.39 2.80
C GLY A 192 -5.70 18.54 3.97
N PRO A 193 -4.96 17.53 4.40
CA PRO A 193 -3.74 17.01 3.77
C PRO A 193 -4.02 16.37 2.40
N LEU A 194 -3.15 16.56 1.44
CA LEU A 194 -3.15 15.86 0.16
C LEU A 194 -1.95 14.90 0.08
N GLY A 195 -2.11 13.84 -0.68
CA GLY A 195 -1.03 12.86 -0.84
C GLY A 195 -1.37 11.76 -1.82
N ILE A 196 -0.53 10.73 -1.81
CA ILE A 196 -0.66 9.53 -2.63
C ILE A 196 -1.11 8.39 -1.70
N HIS A 197 -2.20 7.67 -2.06
CA HIS A 197 -2.80 6.68 -1.18
C HIS A 197 -3.37 5.47 -1.94
N GLY A 198 -3.72 4.43 -1.20
CA GLY A 198 -4.37 3.23 -1.71
C GLY A 198 -5.87 3.38 -1.97
N PHE A 199 -6.54 2.26 -2.18
CA PHE A 199 -7.96 2.13 -2.49
C PHE A 199 -8.40 2.93 -3.70
N GLY A 200 -7.56 2.97 -4.74
CA GLY A 200 -7.86 3.64 -5.98
C GLY A 200 -7.12 3.05 -7.17
N ALA A 201 -7.38 3.63 -8.35
CA ALA A 201 -6.75 3.42 -9.65
C ALA A 201 -7.52 2.60 -10.66
N GLU A 202 -8.81 2.43 -10.50
CA GLU A 202 -9.63 2.12 -11.67
C GLU A 202 -9.93 3.40 -12.46
N SER A 203 -10.13 3.30 -13.78
CA SER A 203 -10.24 4.42 -14.71
C SER A 203 -11.36 5.44 -14.39
N SER A 204 -12.31 5.07 -13.55
CA SER A 204 -13.39 5.92 -13.05
C SER A 204 -13.09 6.60 -11.70
N TRP A 205 -11.96 6.31 -11.10
CA TRP A 205 -11.68 6.75 -9.73
C TRP A 205 -11.22 8.19 -9.69
N THR A 206 -11.96 8.94 -8.92
CA THR A 206 -11.70 10.34 -8.66
C THR A 206 -11.61 10.56 -7.16
N THR A 207 -10.77 11.50 -6.77
CA THR A 207 -10.59 11.94 -5.39
C THR A 207 -11.09 13.37 -5.22
N ASP A 208 -10.95 13.91 -4.01
CA ASP A 208 -11.18 15.34 -3.76
C ASP A 208 -9.89 16.18 -3.88
N GLY A 209 -8.84 15.59 -4.53
CA GLY A 209 -7.57 16.28 -4.83
C GLY A 209 -6.32 15.43 -4.59
N SER A 210 -6.38 14.38 -3.79
CA SER A 210 -5.28 13.43 -3.62
C SER A 210 -5.07 12.56 -4.87
N ILE A 211 -3.98 11.82 -4.89
CA ILE A 211 -3.64 10.86 -5.93
C ILE A 211 -3.90 9.45 -5.38
N SER A 212 -4.74 8.66 -6.01
CA SER A 212 -5.04 7.29 -5.59
C SER A 212 -4.38 6.25 -6.47
N LEU A 213 -3.96 5.13 -5.86
CA LEU A 213 -3.30 3.99 -6.48
C LEU A 213 -4.00 2.68 -6.10
N HIS A 214 -3.77 1.61 -6.85
CA HIS A 214 -4.01 0.25 -6.34
C HIS A 214 -3.17 0.00 -5.09
N ASN A 215 -3.68 -0.82 -4.17
CA ASN A 215 -2.98 -1.11 -2.92
C ASN A 215 -1.58 -1.66 -3.15
N ILE A 216 -1.42 -2.58 -4.12
CA ILE A 216 -0.11 -3.14 -4.46
C ILE A 216 0.90 -2.08 -4.92
N HIS A 217 0.46 -1.03 -5.60
CA HIS A 217 1.33 0.04 -6.12
C HIS A 217 1.69 1.05 -5.03
N ILE A 218 0.74 1.43 -4.16
CA ILE A 218 1.07 2.30 -3.03
C ILE A 218 1.98 1.60 -2.02
N GLU A 219 1.85 0.26 -1.84
CA GLU A 219 2.77 -0.52 -1.03
C GLU A 219 4.19 -0.43 -1.58
N GLU A 220 4.38 -0.60 -2.90
CA GLU A 220 5.68 -0.44 -3.54
C GLU A 220 6.27 0.95 -3.31
N LEU A 221 5.48 2.02 -3.47
CA LEU A 221 5.95 3.38 -3.20
C LEU A 221 6.22 3.60 -1.70
N PHE A 222 5.30 3.20 -0.85
CA PHE A 222 5.40 3.48 0.57
C PHE A 222 6.65 2.88 1.20
N TRP A 223 7.00 1.64 0.86
CA TRP A 223 8.15 0.96 1.46
C TRP A 223 9.50 1.31 0.83
N ASN A 224 9.50 1.91 -0.37
CA ASN A 224 10.73 2.20 -1.12
C ASN A 224 11.03 3.70 -1.32
N ILE A 225 10.05 4.58 -1.08
CA ILE A 225 10.20 6.03 -1.20
C ILE A 225 10.34 6.66 0.20
N ALA A 226 11.35 7.49 0.39
CA ALA A 226 11.59 8.19 1.65
C ALA A 226 10.83 9.52 1.75
N THR A 227 10.69 10.06 2.96
CA THR A 227 10.37 11.48 3.15
C THR A 227 11.48 12.34 2.56
N GLY A 228 11.14 13.51 2.04
CA GLY A 228 12.04 14.38 1.30
C GLY A 228 12.10 14.08 -0.21
N THR A 229 11.57 12.93 -0.67
CA THR A 229 11.53 12.63 -2.11
C THR A 229 10.70 13.66 -2.87
N SER A 230 11.28 14.21 -3.95
CA SER A 230 10.63 15.20 -4.81
C SER A 230 9.42 14.63 -5.55
N VAL A 231 8.36 15.44 -5.67
CA VAL A 231 7.11 15.12 -6.36
C VAL A 231 6.76 16.26 -7.31
N ALA A 232 6.80 16.00 -8.60
CA ALA A 232 6.32 16.93 -9.62
C ALA A 232 4.93 16.51 -10.09
N ILE A 233 3.98 17.45 -10.13
CA ILE A 233 2.60 17.20 -10.61
C ILE A 233 2.36 18.12 -11.80
N LEU A 234 2.22 17.53 -12.99
CA LEU A 234 2.03 18.21 -14.28
C LEU A 234 0.58 18.05 -14.78
N PRO A 235 0.11 18.98 -15.61
CA PRO A 235 -1.20 18.92 -16.25
C PRO A 235 -1.52 17.63 -16.98
#